data_9cca58971ea7b8249903aeb46e5f6352
#
_entry.id   9cca58971ea7b8249903aeb46e5f6352
#
_cell.length_a   1.000
_cell.length_b   1.000
_cell.length_c   1.000
_cell.angle_alpha   90.00
_cell.angle_beta   90.00
_cell.angle_gamma   90.00
#
_symmetry.space_group_name_H-M   'P 1'
#
loop_
_entity.id
_entity.type
_entity.pdbx_description
1 polymer ?
#
loop_
_entity_poly.entity_id
_entity_poly.type
_entity_poly.pdbx_seq_one_letter_code
_entity_poly.pdbx_strand_id
1 'polypeptide(L)'
;MKRPSMIDDKNQDNIQAVVRLVASTLDISEDELGPDSSMNNTPAWDSFEHLGICLSFEQQFGIKLNMNTIISATSIRALATLIP
;
A
#
# COMPACT_ATOMS: atom_id res chain seq x y z
N MET A 1 -12.08 -9.55 24.96
CA MET A 1 -11.41 -9.46 24.76
C MET A 1 -10.66 -8.64 24.32
N LYS A 2 -10.06 -8.21 24.30
CA LYS A 2 -9.37 -7.49 23.85
C LYS A 2 -8.27 -7.68 23.27
N ARG A 3 -7.89 -7.05 22.60
CA ARG A 3 -6.98 -7.28 21.82
C ARG A 3 -5.73 -7.06 22.34
N PRO A 4 -4.81 -7.83 22.04
CA PRO A 4 -3.58 -7.81 22.73
C PRO A 4 -2.70 -6.63 22.40
N SER A 5 -2.59 -6.23 21.19
CA SER A 5 -1.62 -5.25 20.82
C SER A 5 -2.20 -4.17 19.96
N MET A 6 -2.06 -2.93 20.37
CA MET A 6 -2.51 -1.83 19.58
C MET A 6 -1.60 -1.56 18.41
N ILE A 7 -0.32 -1.91 18.55
CA ILE A 7 0.63 -1.75 17.47
C ILE A 7 0.26 -2.69 16.32
N ASP A 8 -0.09 -3.93 16.65
CA ASP A 8 -0.49 -4.90 15.64
C ASP A 8 -1.76 -4.46 14.94
N ASP A 9 -2.72 -3.92 15.70
CA ASP A 9 -3.96 -3.44 15.12
C ASP A 9 -3.72 -2.31 14.14
N LYS A 10 -2.86 -1.36 14.51
CA LYS A 10 -2.57 -0.24 13.65
C LYS A 10 -1.88 -0.70 12.38
N ASN A 11 -0.96 -1.66 12.50
CA ASN A 11 -0.29 -2.23 11.34
C ASN A 11 -1.27 -2.88 10.39
N GLN A 12 -2.19 -3.67 10.94
CA GLN A 12 -3.20 -4.34 10.14
C GLN A 12 -4.10 -3.33 9.45
N ASP A 13 -4.49 -2.28 10.14
CA ASP A 13 -5.33 -1.26 9.56
C ASP A 13 -4.63 -0.54 8.42
N ASN A 14 -3.36 -0.23 8.60
CA ASN A 14 -2.58 0.44 7.56
C ASN A 14 -2.40 -0.46 6.34
N ILE A 15 -2.08 -1.72 6.57
CA ILE A 15 -1.93 -2.67 5.48
C ILE A 15 -3.24 -2.81 4.72
N GLN A 16 -4.35 -2.92 5.44
CA GLN A 16 -5.64 -3.08 4.80
C GLN A 16 -6.01 -1.84 3.97
N ALA A 17 -5.69 -0.66 4.48
CA ALA A 17 -5.94 0.57 3.73
C ALA A 17 -5.14 0.61 2.44
N VAL A 18 -3.89 0.17 2.48
CA VAL A 18 -3.06 0.13 1.29
C VAL A 18 -3.56 -0.93 0.31
N VAL A 19 -3.97 -2.10 0.82
CA VAL A 19 -4.53 -3.14 -0.04
C VAL A 19 -5.72 -2.59 -0.83
N ARG A 20 -6.62 -1.88 -0.17
CA ARG A 20 -7.77 -1.30 -0.85
C ARG A 20 -7.36 -0.31 -1.92
N LEU A 21 -6.41 0.55 -1.58
CA LEU A 21 -5.95 1.57 -2.51
C LEU A 21 -5.31 0.95 -3.74
N VAL A 22 -4.44 -0.03 -3.53
CA VAL A 22 -3.74 -0.67 -4.62
C VAL A 22 -4.71 -1.48 -5.49
N ALA A 23 -5.60 -2.23 -4.86
CA ALA A 23 -6.59 -3.02 -5.60
C ALA A 23 -7.46 -2.12 -6.47
N SER A 24 -7.88 -0.99 -5.93
CA SER A 24 -8.70 -0.04 -6.67
C SER A 24 -7.94 0.54 -7.86
N THR A 25 -6.68 0.90 -7.65
CA THR A 25 -5.87 1.48 -8.71
C THR A 25 -5.59 0.47 -9.82
N LEU A 26 -5.29 -0.77 -9.42
CA LEU A 26 -4.97 -1.83 -10.39
C LEU A 26 -6.22 -2.50 -10.98
N ASP A 27 -7.38 -2.17 -10.44
CA ASP A 27 -8.65 -2.77 -10.87
C ASP A 27 -8.64 -4.29 -10.72
N ILE A 28 -8.20 -4.73 -9.55
CA ILE A 28 -8.21 -6.16 -9.20
C ILE A 28 -8.88 -6.34 -7.85
N SER A 29 -9.18 -7.58 -7.51
CA SER A 29 -9.81 -7.91 -6.24
C SER A 29 -8.83 -7.73 -5.09
N GLU A 30 -9.33 -7.24 -3.96
CA GLU A 30 -8.49 -7.16 -2.75
C GLU A 30 -7.97 -8.53 -2.33
N ASP A 31 -8.71 -9.58 -2.65
CA ASP A 31 -8.30 -10.95 -2.31
C ASP A 31 -7.02 -11.37 -3.00
N GLU A 32 -6.64 -10.68 -4.08
CA GLU A 32 -5.42 -11.00 -4.81
C GLU A 32 -4.19 -10.37 -4.17
N LEU A 33 -4.37 -9.54 -3.15
CA LEU A 33 -3.28 -8.80 -2.52
C LEU A 33 -3.16 -9.16 -1.05
N GLY A 34 -1.95 -9.07 -0.56
CA GLY A 34 -1.65 -9.27 0.85
C GLY A 34 -0.47 -8.43 1.27
N PRO A 35 -0.04 -8.55 2.53
CA PRO A 35 1.04 -7.72 3.05
C PRO A 35 2.35 -7.84 2.26
N ASP A 36 2.57 -9.00 1.67
CA ASP A 36 3.82 -9.25 0.95
C ASP A 36 3.69 -9.06 -0.55
N SER A 37 2.57 -8.55 -1.03
CA SER A 37 2.42 -8.23 -2.45
C SER A 37 3.30 -7.05 -2.83
N SER A 38 3.88 -7.12 -4.02
CA SER A 38 4.80 -6.08 -4.50
C SER A 38 4.76 -6.05 -6.02
N MET A 39 5.47 -5.06 -6.58
CA MET A 39 5.62 -4.99 -8.02
C MET A 39 6.26 -6.26 -8.58
N ASN A 40 7.12 -6.89 -7.81
CA ASN A 40 7.85 -8.05 -8.28
C ASN A 40 6.99 -9.29 -8.41
N ASN A 41 5.92 -9.38 -7.62
CA ASN A 41 5.10 -10.60 -7.63
C ASN A 41 3.64 -10.34 -7.96
N THR A 42 3.32 -9.16 -8.47
CA THR A 42 1.94 -8.81 -8.82
C THR A 42 1.94 -8.33 -10.28
N PRO A 43 1.54 -9.18 -11.22
CA PRO A 43 1.67 -8.83 -12.64
C PRO A 43 0.98 -7.53 -13.05
N ALA A 44 -0.14 -7.19 -12.43
CA ALA A 44 -0.85 -5.96 -12.77
C ALA A 44 -0.15 -4.71 -12.27
N TRP A 45 0.84 -4.85 -11.42
CA TRP A 45 1.51 -3.73 -10.75
C TRP A 45 2.84 -3.47 -11.44
N ASP A 46 2.80 -2.67 -12.50
CA ASP A 46 4.01 -2.29 -13.23
C ASP A 46 4.39 -0.85 -12.86
N SER A 47 5.42 -0.33 -13.52
CA SER A 47 5.93 1.01 -13.20
C SER A 47 4.91 2.09 -13.43
N PHE A 48 4.14 1.97 -14.49
CA PHE A 48 3.11 2.95 -14.80
C PHE A 48 2.03 2.96 -13.72
N GLU A 49 1.56 1.78 -13.37
CA GLU A 49 0.53 1.67 -12.33
C GLU A 49 1.05 2.14 -10.98
N HIS A 50 2.33 1.91 -10.73
CA HIS A 50 2.92 2.35 -9.46
C HIS A 50 2.84 3.86 -9.29
N LEU A 51 3.02 4.61 -10.35
CA LEU A 51 2.86 6.06 -10.26
C LEU A 51 1.45 6.44 -9.87
N GLY A 52 0.47 5.75 -10.45
CA GLY A 52 -0.93 5.98 -10.08
C GLY A 52 -1.20 5.63 -8.62
N ILE A 53 -0.62 4.54 -8.15
CA ILE A 53 -0.75 4.14 -6.76
C ILE A 53 -0.16 5.22 -5.85
N CYS A 54 1.02 5.74 -6.19
CA CYS A 54 1.67 6.75 -5.36
C CYS A 54 0.87 8.05 -5.33
N LEU A 55 0.32 8.45 -6.46
CA LEU A 55 -0.51 9.66 -6.50
C LEU A 55 -1.76 9.51 -5.64
N SER A 56 -2.43 8.36 -5.75
CA SER A 56 -3.60 8.09 -4.93
C SER A 56 -3.24 8.04 -3.44
N PHE A 57 -2.08 7.47 -3.14
CA PHE A 57 -1.59 7.38 -1.78
C PHE A 57 -1.38 8.78 -1.19
N GLU A 58 -0.75 9.67 -1.96
CA GLU A 58 -0.52 11.04 -1.51
C GLU A 58 -1.85 11.74 -1.21
N GLN A 59 -2.82 11.56 -2.09
CA GLN A 59 -4.11 12.21 -1.91
C GLN A 59 -4.88 11.65 -0.73
N GLN A 60 -4.87 10.33 -0.58
CA GLN A 60 -5.67 9.70 0.46
C GLN A 60 -5.11 9.97 1.86
N PHE A 61 -3.80 9.97 2.00
CA PHE A 61 -3.17 10.12 3.31
C PHE A 61 -2.61 11.51 3.57
N GLY A 62 -2.73 12.41 2.60
CA GLY A 62 -2.33 13.81 2.78
C GLY A 62 -0.83 14.01 2.97
N ILE A 63 -0.03 13.18 2.32
CA ILE A 63 1.43 13.29 2.42
C ILE A 63 2.04 13.44 1.03
N LYS A 64 3.29 13.84 1.02
CA LYS A 64 4.05 13.96 -0.21
C LYS A 64 5.13 12.91 -0.24
N LEU A 65 5.29 12.27 -1.38
CA LEU A 65 6.33 11.26 -1.58
C LEU A 65 7.39 11.84 -2.50
N ASN A 66 8.66 11.77 -2.07
CA ASN A 66 9.74 12.17 -2.96
C ASN A 66 10.09 11.01 -3.90
N MET A 67 10.89 11.29 -4.90
CA MET A 67 11.20 10.31 -5.93
C MET A 67 11.87 9.07 -5.36
N ASN A 68 12.79 9.25 -4.40
CA ASN A 68 13.46 8.10 -3.79
C ASN A 68 12.47 7.18 -3.10
N THR A 69 11.52 7.75 -2.40
CA THR A 69 10.48 6.96 -1.72
C THR A 69 9.60 6.24 -2.73
N ILE A 70 9.21 6.93 -3.80
CA ILE A 70 8.39 6.32 -4.85
C ILE A 70 9.10 5.11 -5.44
N ILE A 71 10.37 5.24 -5.73
CA ILE A 71 11.14 4.16 -6.33
C ILE A 71 11.30 2.98 -5.39
N SER A 72 11.46 3.24 -4.10
CA SER A 72 11.77 2.17 -3.14
C SER A 72 10.55 1.55 -2.48
N ALA A 73 9.45 2.28 -2.34
CA ALA A 73 8.26 1.76 -1.65
C ALA A 73 7.35 1.04 -2.64
N THR A 74 7.78 -0.13 -3.08
CA THR A 74 7.12 -0.87 -4.15
C THR A 74 6.39 -2.11 -3.67
N SER A 75 5.95 -2.09 -2.42
CA SER A 75 5.18 -3.20 -1.85
C SER A 75 4.10 -2.66 -0.93
N ILE A 76 3.12 -3.51 -0.66
CA ILE A 76 2.04 -3.15 0.26
C ILE A 76 2.62 -2.78 1.62
N ARG A 77 3.52 -3.61 2.13
CA ARG A 77 4.08 -3.40 3.45
C ARG A 77 4.90 -2.11 3.50
N ALA A 78 5.70 -1.86 2.47
CA ALA A 78 6.52 -0.64 2.43
C ALA A 78 5.65 0.62 2.40
N LEU A 79 4.59 0.61 1.61
CA LEU A 79 3.68 1.75 1.56
C LEU A 79 2.98 1.95 2.90
N ALA A 80 2.60 0.85 3.55
CA ALA A 80 1.89 0.94 4.83
C ALA A 80 2.75 1.63 5.90
N THR A 81 4.06 1.45 5.85
CA THR A 81 4.95 2.09 6.84
C THR A 81 5.02 3.60 6.66
N LEU A 82 4.58 4.13 5.53
CA LEU A 82 4.63 5.57 5.27
C LEU A 82 3.40 6.30 5.82
N ILE A 83 2.39 5.57 6.24
CA ILE A 83 1.18 6.18 6.78
C ILE A 83 1.49 6.77 8.16
N PRO A 84 1.18 8.07 8.37
CA PRO A 84 1.49 8.74 9.64
C PRO A 84 0.81 8.14 10.85
#